data_9df9502728db6996dcdeb7922c13177b
#
_entry.id   9df9502728db6996dcdeb7922c13177b
#
_cell.length_a   1.000
_cell.length_b   1.000
_cell.length_c   1.000
_cell.angle_alpha   90.00
_cell.angle_beta   90.00
_cell.angle_gamma   90.00
#
_symmetry.space_group_name_H-M   'P 1'
#
loop_
_entity.id
_entity.type
_entity.pdbx_description
1 polymer ?
#
loop_
_entity_poly.entity_id
_entity_poly.type
_entity_poly.pdbx_seq_one_letter_code
_entity_poly.pdbx_strand_id
1 'polypeptide(L)'
;MSEGNPQEQVTVTDKRRVDPETGEVRHVPPGDTPGGTPPAGTDSSAAKVAELTADLQRVQADFANYRKRALRDQQAAADRAKASVVSELLHAVDDIERARKHGDLDSGPLKAVADKMMSVLTGLGLKSFGAEGEDFDPVLHEAVQHEGDGGQDAKPVIGTVMRQGYQLGEHVLRNALVAVVETIADATSEAGSTQQPADSGEAGRPDTADNADAPAE
;
A
#
# COMPACT_ATOMS: atom_id res chain seq x y z
N MET A 1 -30.02 -67.90 39.72
CA MET A 1 -31.16 -67.00 39.77
C MET A 1 -30.71 -65.76 39.02
N SER A 2 -31.15 -65.68 37.75
CA SER A 2 -30.72 -64.64 36.84
C SER A 2 -31.96 -63.84 36.50
N GLU A 3 -32.07 -62.63 37.01
CA GLU A 3 -33.15 -61.71 36.68
C GLU A 3 -32.82 -60.95 35.41
N GLY A 4 -33.62 -61.19 34.38
CA GLY A 4 -33.51 -60.53 33.09
C GLY A 4 -34.01 -59.10 33.17
N ASN A 5 -33.22 -58.21 32.63
CA ASN A 5 -33.55 -56.81 32.40
C ASN A 5 -34.55 -56.72 31.24
N PRO A 6 -35.71 -56.11 31.37
CA PRO A 6 -36.63 -55.91 30.26
C PRO A 6 -36.00 -54.86 29.32
N GLN A 7 -35.75 -55.33 28.10
CA GLN A 7 -35.35 -54.44 26.99
C GLN A 7 -36.48 -53.43 26.72
N GLU A 8 -36.29 -52.15 27.02
CA GLU A 8 -37.12 -51.08 26.52
C GLU A 8 -37.05 -51.09 25.00
N GLN A 9 -38.13 -51.56 24.36
CA GLN A 9 -38.27 -51.47 22.93
C GLN A 9 -38.53 -50.01 22.57
N VAL A 10 -37.51 -49.34 22.03
CA VAL A 10 -37.64 -48.02 21.48
C VAL A 10 -38.47 -48.13 20.20
N THR A 11 -39.73 -47.73 20.24
CA THR A 11 -40.60 -47.69 19.07
C THR A 11 -40.21 -46.47 18.25
N VAL A 12 -39.48 -46.65 17.18
CA VAL A 12 -39.15 -45.59 16.22
C VAL A 12 -40.34 -45.43 15.27
N THR A 13 -41.12 -44.41 15.44
CA THR A 13 -42.19 -44.04 14.51
C THR A 13 -41.59 -43.19 13.37
N ASP A 14 -41.43 -43.78 12.20
CA ASP A 14 -40.99 -43.05 11.01
C ASP A 14 -42.11 -42.12 10.51
N LYS A 15 -41.90 -40.80 10.62
CA LYS A 15 -42.85 -39.76 10.18
C LYS A 15 -42.58 -39.29 8.74
N ARG A 16 -41.76 -39.98 7.97
CA ARG A 16 -41.53 -39.62 6.59
C ARG A 16 -42.73 -39.88 5.71
N ARG A 17 -43.12 -38.91 4.91
CA ARG A 17 -44.25 -39.01 3.97
C ARG A 17 -43.92 -39.81 2.71
N VAL A 18 -42.68 -40.17 2.51
CA VAL A 18 -42.17 -40.91 1.35
C VAL A 18 -41.57 -42.23 1.84
N ASP A 19 -41.91 -43.33 1.24
CA ASP A 19 -41.35 -44.63 1.51
C ASP A 19 -39.86 -44.66 1.02
N PRO A 20 -38.88 -45.01 1.88
CA PRO A 20 -37.48 -44.97 1.50
C PRO A 20 -37.06 -46.03 0.48
N GLU A 21 -37.84 -47.14 0.30
CA GLU A 21 -37.52 -48.20 -0.65
C GLU A 21 -38.22 -48.05 -2.00
N THR A 22 -39.45 -47.53 -2.02
CA THR A 22 -40.24 -47.44 -3.27
C THR A 22 -40.36 -46.02 -3.81
N GLY A 23 -40.03 -44.99 -3.01
CA GLY A 23 -40.14 -43.60 -3.41
C GLY A 23 -41.57 -43.08 -3.54
N GLU A 24 -42.58 -43.89 -3.19
CA GLU A 24 -44.01 -43.50 -3.28
C GLU A 24 -44.45 -42.70 -2.07
N VAL A 25 -45.35 -41.73 -2.31
CA VAL A 25 -45.96 -40.93 -1.25
C VAL A 25 -47.03 -41.76 -0.55
N ARG A 26 -46.82 -42.10 0.74
CA ARG A 26 -47.82 -42.80 1.55
C ARG A 26 -49.07 -41.95 1.67
N HIS A 27 -50.16 -42.39 1.08
CA HIS A 27 -51.47 -41.80 1.26
C HIS A 27 -52.02 -42.23 2.62
N VAL A 28 -52.05 -41.29 3.57
CA VAL A 28 -52.72 -41.49 4.85
C VAL A 28 -54.19 -41.17 4.59
N PRO A 29 -55.14 -42.12 4.76
CA PRO A 29 -56.58 -41.81 4.65
C PRO A 29 -56.91 -40.76 5.70
N PRO A 30 -57.91 -39.87 5.41
CA PRO A 30 -58.34 -38.89 6.40
C PRO A 30 -59.09 -39.66 7.52
N GLY A 31 -58.36 -39.90 8.62
CA GLY A 31 -59.00 -40.41 9.84
C GLY A 31 -59.79 -39.29 10.51
N ASP A 32 -60.99 -39.60 10.93
CA ASP A 32 -61.85 -38.73 11.69
C ASP A 32 -61.19 -38.00 12.80
N THR A 33 -61.13 -36.69 12.68
CA THR A 33 -60.57 -35.81 13.70
C THR A 33 -61.68 -35.47 14.69
N PRO A 34 -61.61 -35.94 15.95
CA PRO A 34 -62.45 -35.34 17.00
C PRO A 34 -61.91 -33.92 17.19
N GLY A 35 -62.81 -32.94 17.22
CA GLY A 35 -62.46 -31.52 17.40
C GLY A 35 -61.54 -31.27 18.58
N GLY A 36 -60.28 -31.17 18.28
CA GLY A 36 -59.27 -30.78 19.23
C GLY A 36 -58.95 -29.30 19.00
N THR A 37 -59.14 -28.48 20.00
CA THR A 37 -58.61 -27.13 20.18
C THR A 37 -57.19 -27.08 19.63
N PRO A 38 -56.80 -26.09 18.78
CA PRO A 38 -55.45 -26.01 18.31
C PRO A 38 -54.49 -25.91 19.52
N PRO A 39 -53.44 -26.72 19.56
CA PRO A 39 -52.52 -26.69 20.67
C PRO A 39 -51.84 -25.31 20.75
N ALA A 40 -51.96 -24.65 21.89
CA ALA A 40 -51.33 -23.37 22.24
C ALA A 40 -49.80 -23.40 22.18
N GLY A 41 -49.19 -24.41 21.53
CA GLY A 41 -47.76 -24.61 21.38
C GLY A 41 -47.16 -24.12 20.04
N THR A 42 -48.03 -23.83 19.02
CA THR A 42 -47.57 -23.44 17.69
C THR A 42 -46.96 -22.04 17.66
N ASP A 43 -47.54 -21.10 18.43
CA ASP A 43 -47.03 -19.72 18.50
C ASP A 43 -45.65 -19.65 19.19
N SER A 44 -45.42 -20.49 20.20
CA SER A 44 -44.13 -20.58 20.91
C SER A 44 -43.04 -21.18 20.01
N SER A 45 -43.36 -22.14 19.15
CA SER A 45 -42.39 -22.72 18.22
C SER A 45 -42.04 -21.76 17.07
N ALA A 46 -43.04 -21.05 16.55
CA ALA A 46 -42.84 -20.02 15.51
C ALA A 46 -41.96 -18.86 16.04
N ALA A 47 -42.20 -18.39 17.27
CA ALA A 47 -41.39 -17.37 17.91
C ALA A 47 -39.95 -17.82 18.08
N LYS A 48 -39.71 -19.06 18.53
CA LYS A 48 -38.33 -19.62 18.65
C LYS A 48 -37.65 -19.76 17.30
N VAL A 49 -38.31 -20.14 16.24
CA VAL A 49 -37.76 -20.20 14.89
C VAL A 49 -37.35 -18.80 14.42
N ALA A 50 -38.20 -17.78 14.66
CA ALA A 50 -37.88 -16.41 14.31
C ALA A 50 -36.68 -15.90 15.08
N GLU A 51 -36.56 -16.16 16.38
CA GLU A 51 -35.44 -15.81 17.22
C GLU A 51 -34.15 -16.48 16.73
N LEU A 52 -34.16 -17.80 16.52
CA LEU A 52 -32.98 -18.52 15.98
C LEU A 52 -32.60 -18.06 14.59
N THR A 53 -33.55 -17.68 13.75
CA THR A 53 -33.27 -17.13 12.42
C THR A 53 -32.59 -15.76 12.52
N ALA A 54 -33.06 -14.90 13.43
CA ALA A 54 -32.44 -13.62 13.71
C ALA A 54 -31.01 -13.78 14.27
N ASP A 55 -30.81 -14.73 15.18
CA ASP A 55 -29.49 -15.04 15.72
C ASP A 55 -28.53 -15.58 14.64
N LEU A 56 -29.00 -16.47 13.77
CA LEU A 56 -28.23 -16.96 12.64
C LEU A 56 -27.83 -15.82 11.68
N GLN A 57 -28.74 -14.92 11.36
CA GLN A 57 -28.46 -13.76 10.52
C GLN A 57 -27.40 -12.85 11.17
N ARG A 58 -27.54 -12.62 12.47
CA ARG A 58 -26.56 -11.85 13.24
C ARG A 58 -25.17 -12.48 13.21
N VAL A 59 -25.09 -13.79 13.53
CA VAL A 59 -23.82 -14.53 13.51
C VAL A 59 -23.21 -14.54 12.11
N GLN A 60 -24.00 -14.70 11.07
CA GLN A 60 -23.52 -14.62 9.69
C GLN A 60 -22.96 -13.23 9.36
N ALA A 61 -23.64 -12.16 9.78
CA ALA A 61 -23.17 -10.80 9.61
C ALA A 61 -21.85 -10.54 10.38
N ASP A 62 -21.78 -10.98 11.62
CA ASP A 62 -20.58 -10.87 12.47
C ASP A 62 -19.41 -11.65 11.86
N PHE A 63 -19.67 -12.87 11.35
CA PHE A 63 -18.65 -13.67 10.67
C PHE A 63 -18.15 -13.01 9.37
N ALA A 64 -19.06 -12.44 8.57
CA ALA A 64 -18.69 -11.70 7.37
C ALA A 64 -17.82 -10.48 7.69
N ASN A 65 -18.17 -9.73 8.74
CA ASN A 65 -17.40 -8.60 9.23
C ASN A 65 -16.02 -9.03 9.76
N TYR A 66 -15.98 -10.12 10.55
CA TYR A 66 -14.73 -10.70 11.04
C TYR A 66 -13.81 -11.11 9.89
N ARG A 67 -14.34 -11.83 8.91
CA ARG A 67 -13.56 -12.24 7.72
C ARG A 67 -12.97 -11.06 6.96
N LYS A 68 -13.78 -10.01 6.75
CA LYS A 68 -13.33 -8.78 6.08
C LYS A 68 -12.22 -8.09 6.87
N ARG A 69 -12.36 -8.03 8.20
CA ARG A 69 -11.34 -7.47 9.09
C ARG A 69 -10.07 -8.30 9.07
N ALA A 70 -10.18 -9.62 9.21
CA ALA A 70 -9.04 -10.54 9.24
C ALA A 70 -8.19 -10.44 7.96
N LEU A 71 -8.82 -10.31 6.77
CA LEU A 71 -8.12 -10.11 5.51
C LEU A 71 -7.36 -8.79 5.48
N ARG A 72 -7.95 -7.70 5.99
CA ARG A 72 -7.25 -6.42 6.09
C ARG A 72 -6.07 -6.47 7.05
N ASP A 73 -6.27 -7.09 8.22
CA ASP A 73 -5.24 -7.22 9.24
C ASP A 73 -4.07 -8.08 8.72
N GLN A 74 -4.37 -9.13 7.95
CA GLN A 74 -3.35 -9.96 7.29
C GLN A 74 -2.55 -9.16 6.26
N GLN A 75 -3.21 -8.36 5.42
CA GLN A 75 -2.55 -7.51 4.45
C GLN A 75 -1.67 -6.45 5.14
N ALA A 76 -2.22 -5.77 6.15
CA ALA A 76 -1.47 -4.79 6.92
C ALA A 76 -0.26 -5.40 7.66
N ALA A 77 -0.37 -6.65 8.12
CA ALA A 77 0.76 -7.37 8.72
C ALA A 77 1.86 -7.67 7.69
N ALA A 78 1.47 -8.10 6.48
CA ALA A 78 2.41 -8.34 5.39
C ALA A 78 3.13 -7.04 4.95
N ASP A 79 2.41 -5.93 4.86
CA ASP A 79 2.99 -4.65 4.47
C ASP A 79 3.93 -4.08 5.55
N ARG A 80 3.58 -4.24 6.84
CA ARG A 80 4.48 -3.91 7.96
C ARG A 80 5.75 -4.77 7.97
N ALA A 81 5.63 -6.07 7.68
CA ALA A 81 6.79 -6.96 7.60
C ALA A 81 7.73 -6.54 6.45
N LYS A 82 7.19 -6.20 5.26
CA LYS A 82 7.98 -5.66 4.15
C LYS A 82 8.66 -4.35 4.54
N ALA A 83 7.91 -3.42 5.16
CA ALA A 83 8.44 -2.15 5.62
C ALA A 83 9.59 -2.31 6.61
N SER A 84 9.49 -3.25 7.55
CA SER A 84 10.56 -3.56 8.51
C SER A 84 11.83 -4.04 7.81
N VAL A 85 11.72 -4.98 6.85
CA VAL A 85 12.90 -5.47 6.11
C VAL A 85 13.54 -4.36 5.28
N VAL A 86 12.72 -3.54 4.59
CA VAL A 86 13.25 -2.43 3.78
C VAL A 86 13.91 -1.38 4.66
N SER A 87 13.38 -1.10 5.86
CA SER A 87 13.99 -0.16 6.81
C SER A 87 15.41 -0.57 7.21
N GLU A 88 15.65 -1.86 7.42
CA GLU A 88 17.01 -2.36 7.70
C GLU A 88 17.96 -2.18 6.50
N LEU A 89 17.43 -2.24 5.28
CA LEU A 89 18.22 -2.03 4.06
C LEU A 89 18.53 -0.56 3.78
N LEU A 90 17.84 0.40 4.43
CA LEU A 90 18.07 1.83 4.17
C LEU A 90 19.52 2.28 4.45
N HIS A 91 20.21 1.64 5.38
CA HIS A 91 21.63 1.93 5.61
C HIS A 91 22.50 1.62 4.38
N ALA A 92 22.23 0.48 3.73
CA ALA A 92 22.94 0.12 2.49
C ALA A 92 22.54 1.05 1.33
N VAL A 93 21.30 1.50 1.29
CA VAL A 93 20.83 2.50 0.30
C VAL A 93 21.55 3.84 0.51
N ASP A 94 21.68 4.30 1.76
CA ASP A 94 22.42 5.53 2.11
C ASP A 94 23.91 5.42 1.70
N ASP A 95 24.53 4.26 1.87
CA ASP A 95 25.91 4.02 1.46
C ASP A 95 26.06 4.05 -0.07
N ILE A 96 25.12 3.48 -0.80
CA ILE A 96 25.06 3.53 -2.26
C ILE A 96 24.91 4.98 -2.74
N GLU A 97 24.02 5.76 -2.13
CA GLU A 97 23.85 7.16 -2.50
C GLU A 97 25.05 8.01 -2.19
N ARG A 98 25.70 7.77 -1.07
CA ARG A 98 26.95 8.43 -0.71
C ARG A 98 28.05 8.10 -1.70
N ALA A 99 28.23 6.82 -2.05
CA ALA A 99 29.21 6.40 -3.06
C ALA A 99 28.91 7.01 -4.44
N ARG A 100 27.62 7.16 -4.80
CA ARG A 100 27.21 7.84 -6.04
C ARG A 100 27.55 9.33 -6.02
N LYS A 101 27.33 10.03 -4.91
CA LYS A 101 27.69 11.44 -4.74
C LYS A 101 29.22 11.68 -4.81
N HIS A 102 30.01 10.69 -4.39
CA HIS A 102 31.50 10.76 -4.48
C HIS A 102 32.05 10.33 -5.85
N GLY A 103 31.19 9.84 -6.76
CA GLY A 103 31.61 9.37 -8.08
C GLY A 103 32.15 7.93 -8.12
N ASP A 104 32.15 7.22 -6.99
CA ASP A 104 32.64 5.84 -6.89
C ASP A 104 31.78 4.84 -7.69
N LEU A 105 30.57 5.23 -8.03
CA LEU A 105 29.60 4.42 -8.78
C LEU A 105 29.32 4.94 -10.19
N ASP A 106 30.19 5.80 -10.77
CA ASP A 106 29.96 6.35 -12.11
C ASP A 106 30.15 5.29 -13.21
N SER A 107 30.96 4.28 -12.94
CA SER A 107 31.26 3.20 -13.88
C SER A 107 31.56 1.88 -13.17
N GLY A 108 31.58 0.81 -13.96
CA GLY A 108 32.00 -0.50 -13.47
C GLY A 108 30.87 -1.42 -12.96
N PRO A 109 31.24 -2.62 -12.50
CA PRO A 109 30.26 -3.64 -12.11
C PRO A 109 29.43 -3.27 -10.88
N LEU A 110 29.99 -2.48 -9.94
CA LEU A 110 29.29 -2.03 -8.75
C LEU A 110 28.12 -1.09 -9.08
N LYS A 111 28.27 -0.24 -10.11
CA LYS A 111 27.16 0.58 -10.61
C LYS A 111 25.97 -0.27 -11.00
N ALA A 112 26.19 -1.31 -11.80
CA ALA A 112 25.14 -2.18 -12.27
C ALA A 112 24.41 -2.91 -11.11
N VAL A 113 25.14 -3.29 -10.06
CA VAL A 113 24.55 -3.91 -8.84
C VAL A 113 23.73 -2.89 -8.06
N ALA A 114 24.26 -1.69 -7.85
CA ALA A 114 23.57 -0.60 -7.16
C ALA A 114 22.27 -0.20 -7.89
N ASP A 115 22.35 0.01 -9.20
CA ASP A 115 21.19 0.36 -10.03
C ASP A 115 20.12 -0.74 -10.01
N LYS A 116 20.54 -2.01 -10.06
CA LYS A 116 19.61 -3.14 -9.96
C LYS A 116 18.96 -3.21 -8.59
N MET A 117 19.69 -2.99 -7.51
CA MET A 117 19.16 -2.97 -6.15
C MET A 117 18.12 -1.84 -5.99
N MET A 118 18.44 -0.63 -6.43
CA MET A 118 17.50 0.51 -6.40
C MET A 118 16.27 0.25 -7.25
N SER A 119 16.43 -0.36 -8.44
CA SER A 119 15.29 -0.74 -9.30
C SER A 119 14.36 -1.75 -8.61
N VAL A 120 14.90 -2.76 -7.92
CA VAL A 120 14.10 -3.74 -7.18
C VAL A 120 13.34 -3.08 -6.03
N LEU A 121 14.00 -2.22 -5.25
CA LEU A 121 13.37 -1.50 -4.13
C LEU A 121 12.26 -0.56 -4.63
N THR A 122 12.51 0.16 -5.73
CA THR A 122 11.48 1.00 -6.38
C THR A 122 10.31 0.15 -6.90
N GLY A 123 10.61 -1.02 -7.47
CA GLY A 123 9.59 -1.99 -7.89
C GLY A 123 8.74 -2.54 -6.73
N LEU A 124 9.28 -2.61 -5.52
CA LEU A 124 8.55 -2.93 -4.29
C LEU A 124 7.71 -1.76 -3.76
N GLY A 125 7.83 -0.57 -4.37
CA GLY A 125 7.11 0.63 -3.99
C GLY A 125 7.88 1.60 -3.08
N LEU A 126 9.22 1.44 -2.98
CA LEU A 126 10.07 2.41 -2.28
C LEU A 126 10.12 3.72 -3.08
N LYS A 127 9.86 4.82 -2.40
CA LYS A 127 9.97 6.18 -2.95
C LYS A 127 10.82 7.02 -2.02
N SER A 128 11.74 7.78 -2.60
CA SER A 128 12.48 8.81 -1.88
C SER A 128 11.70 10.12 -1.90
N PHE A 129 11.87 10.94 -0.89
CA PHE A 129 11.32 12.29 -0.79
C PHE A 129 12.30 13.21 -0.03
N GLY A 130 12.01 14.49 -0.05
CA GLY A 130 12.85 15.52 0.53
C GLY A 130 13.94 15.92 -0.45
N ALA A 131 13.60 16.37 -1.66
CA ALA A 131 14.55 16.97 -2.60
C ALA A 131 14.73 18.47 -2.29
N GLU A 132 15.91 19.02 -2.67
CA GLU A 132 16.18 20.45 -2.56
C GLU A 132 15.17 21.26 -3.39
N GLY A 133 14.60 22.30 -2.79
CA GLY A 133 13.57 23.14 -3.39
C GLY A 133 12.13 22.66 -3.18
N GLU A 134 11.91 21.50 -2.57
CA GLU A 134 10.56 21.08 -2.19
C GLU A 134 10.04 21.88 -0.97
N ASP A 135 8.71 22.02 -0.89
CA ASP A 135 8.08 22.64 0.27
C ASP A 135 8.35 21.82 1.54
N PHE A 136 8.68 22.48 2.62
CA PHE A 136 8.88 21.81 3.90
C PHE A 136 7.56 21.32 4.48
N ASP A 137 7.46 20.02 4.71
CA ASP A 137 6.35 19.36 5.42
C ASP A 137 6.85 18.79 6.76
N PRO A 138 6.39 19.31 7.92
CA PRO A 138 6.80 18.79 9.22
C PRO A 138 6.48 17.32 9.48
N VAL A 139 5.56 16.71 8.72
CA VAL A 139 5.18 15.30 8.86
C VAL A 139 6.21 14.39 8.20
N LEU A 140 6.82 14.84 7.11
CA LEU A 140 7.74 14.06 6.29
C LEU A 140 9.21 14.45 6.53
N HIS A 141 9.46 15.70 6.92
CA HIS A 141 10.79 16.28 7.00
C HIS A 141 11.15 16.63 8.44
N GLU A 142 12.36 16.32 8.84
CA GLU A 142 12.97 16.71 10.10
C GLU A 142 13.99 17.81 9.84
N ALA A 143 13.64 19.05 10.27
CA ALA A 143 14.52 20.20 10.12
C ALA A 143 15.57 20.20 11.23
N VAL A 144 16.85 20.12 10.87
CA VAL A 144 18.00 20.23 11.80
C VAL A 144 18.61 21.60 11.80
N GLN A 145 18.44 22.36 10.74
CA GLN A 145 18.96 23.71 10.58
C GLN A 145 17.91 24.57 9.87
N HIS A 146 17.81 25.81 10.31
CA HIS A 146 16.92 26.78 9.72
C HIS A 146 17.72 28.04 9.40
N GLU A 147 17.73 28.43 8.13
CA GLU A 147 18.41 29.62 7.63
C GLU A 147 17.38 30.58 7.05
N GLY A 148 17.32 31.77 7.58
CA GLY A 148 16.42 32.84 7.14
C GLY A 148 15.88 33.68 8.29
N ASP A 149 15.54 34.94 7.99
CA ASP A 149 15.10 35.94 8.97
C ASP A 149 13.57 36.03 9.14
N GLY A 150 12.81 35.02 8.69
CA GLY A 150 11.36 34.92 8.96
C GLY A 150 10.55 36.12 8.46
N GLY A 151 10.71 36.52 7.22
CA GLY A 151 9.87 37.57 6.62
C GLY A 151 8.38 37.16 6.65
N GLN A 152 7.45 38.13 6.79
CA GLN A 152 6.00 37.86 6.95
C GLN A 152 5.38 37.02 5.81
N ASP A 153 6.05 36.89 4.68
CA ASP A 153 5.60 36.14 3.48
C ASP A 153 6.57 35.03 3.07
N ALA A 154 7.55 34.68 3.91
CA ALA A 154 8.53 33.64 3.61
C ALA A 154 7.92 32.25 3.77
N LYS A 155 8.12 31.40 2.75
CA LYS A 155 7.75 29.99 2.81
C LYS A 155 8.98 29.14 3.14
N PRO A 156 8.87 28.21 4.10
CA PRO A 156 9.95 27.27 4.37
C PRO A 156 10.06 26.26 3.22
N VAL A 157 11.23 26.19 2.61
CA VAL A 157 11.57 25.20 1.58
C VAL A 157 12.81 24.42 2.00
N ILE A 158 12.99 23.26 1.43
CA ILE A 158 14.17 22.43 1.67
C ILE A 158 15.35 23.06 0.95
N GLY A 159 16.34 23.55 1.71
CA GLY A 159 17.59 24.10 1.16
C GLY A 159 18.59 22.99 0.87
N THR A 160 19.00 22.25 1.90
CA THR A 160 19.99 21.17 1.74
C THR A 160 19.46 19.89 2.37
N VAL A 161 19.65 18.78 1.65
CA VAL A 161 19.26 17.43 2.12
C VAL A 161 20.47 16.71 2.69
N MET A 162 20.50 16.56 4.01
CA MET A 162 21.54 15.80 4.70
C MET A 162 21.32 14.29 4.57
N ARG A 163 20.06 13.85 4.62
CA ARG A 163 19.68 12.46 4.47
C ARG A 163 18.27 12.38 3.87
N GLN A 164 18.13 11.62 2.81
CA GLN A 164 16.82 11.44 2.15
C GLN A 164 15.83 10.68 3.02
N GLY A 165 14.56 11.07 2.93
CA GLY A 165 13.44 10.35 3.47
C GLY A 165 12.99 9.26 2.51
N TYR A 166 12.42 8.19 3.09
CA TYR A 166 11.89 7.07 2.32
C TYR A 166 10.52 6.64 2.80
N GLN A 167 9.64 6.33 1.85
CA GLN A 167 8.33 5.72 2.09
C GLN A 167 8.15 4.46 1.27
N LEU A 168 7.45 3.48 1.82
CA LEU A 168 7.07 2.25 1.12
C LEU A 168 5.54 2.18 1.02
N GLY A 169 5.01 2.42 -0.18
CA GLY A 169 3.56 2.61 -0.36
C GLY A 169 3.04 3.79 0.47
N GLU A 170 2.19 3.51 1.46
CA GLU A 170 1.64 4.52 2.38
C GLU A 170 2.44 4.66 3.70
N HIS A 171 3.45 3.81 3.93
CA HIS A 171 4.23 3.81 5.17
C HIS A 171 5.50 4.63 5.02
N VAL A 172 5.63 5.70 5.80
CA VAL A 172 6.90 6.43 5.96
C VAL A 172 7.84 5.54 6.78
N LEU A 173 8.98 5.17 6.18
CA LEU A 173 10.01 4.36 6.81
C LEU A 173 10.96 5.23 7.63
N ARG A 174 11.27 6.43 7.11
CA ARG A 174 12.19 7.38 7.73
C ARG A 174 11.92 8.76 7.17
N ASN A 175 11.92 9.79 8.04
CA ASN A 175 11.82 11.19 7.65
C ASN A 175 13.13 11.65 6.98
N ALA A 176 12.98 12.60 6.06
CA ALA A 176 14.14 13.27 5.47
C ALA A 176 14.76 14.24 6.48
N LEU A 177 16.09 14.21 6.62
CA LEU A 177 16.84 15.14 7.46
C LEU A 177 17.31 16.29 6.58
N VAL A 178 16.79 17.49 6.83
CA VAL A 178 16.95 18.62 5.92
C VAL A 178 17.35 19.91 6.67
N ALA A 179 18.06 20.78 5.97
CA ALA A 179 18.17 22.18 6.34
C ALA A 179 17.08 22.96 5.60
N VAL A 180 16.34 23.78 6.33
CA VAL A 180 15.24 24.59 5.78
C VAL A 180 15.76 26.00 5.53
N VAL A 181 15.43 26.53 4.36
CA VAL A 181 15.67 27.93 4.01
C VAL A 181 14.34 28.64 3.78
N GLU A 182 14.25 29.87 4.19
CA GLU A 182 13.08 30.70 3.92
C GLU A 182 13.24 31.38 2.57
N THR A 183 12.33 31.11 1.65
CA THR A 183 12.33 31.73 0.32
C THR A 183 11.10 32.61 0.18
N ILE A 184 11.31 33.85 -0.25
CA ILE A 184 10.21 34.75 -0.64
C ILE A 184 9.64 34.19 -1.94
N ALA A 185 8.31 34.04 -2.03
CA ALA A 185 7.59 33.33 -3.10
C ALA A 185 7.81 33.85 -4.54
N ASP A 186 8.65 34.86 -4.74
CA ASP A 186 8.87 35.52 -6.05
C ASP A 186 10.17 35.11 -6.78
N ALA A 187 10.99 34.20 -6.21
CA ALA A 187 12.30 33.87 -6.80
C ALA A 187 12.36 32.56 -7.59
N THR A 188 11.25 31.85 -7.76
CA THR A 188 11.27 30.51 -8.40
C THR A 188 11.09 30.55 -9.93
N SER A 189 11.07 31.75 -10.56
CA SER A 189 10.84 31.87 -12.03
C SER A 189 12.03 32.28 -12.89
N GLU A 190 13.21 32.55 -12.32
CA GLU A 190 14.31 33.12 -13.13
C GLU A 190 15.66 32.37 -13.13
N ALA A 191 15.70 31.11 -12.83
CA ALA A 191 16.94 30.32 -12.96
C ALA A 191 16.92 29.42 -14.21
N GLY A 192 16.56 29.97 -15.37
CA GLY A 192 16.42 29.18 -16.60
C GLY A 192 16.70 29.91 -17.91
N SER A 193 17.40 31.06 -17.93
CA SER A 193 17.82 31.65 -19.21
C SER A 193 19.00 32.60 -19.06
N THR A 194 20.18 32.03 -18.87
CA THR A 194 21.40 32.80 -19.18
C THR A 194 21.59 32.72 -20.70
N GLN A 195 20.96 33.66 -21.41
CA GLN A 195 21.26 33.97 -22.76
C GLN A 195 22.68 34.57 -22.83
N GLN A 196 23.52 33.86 -23.52
CA GLN A 196 24.85 34.35 -23.98
C GLN A 196 24.62 35.53 -24.90
N PRO A 197 25.20 36.71 -24.68
CA PRO A 197 25.09 37.79 -25.66
C PRO A 197 25.97 37.47 -26.87
N ALA A 198 25.36 37.47 -28.04
CA ALA A 198 26.02 37.49 -29.32
C ALA A 198 26.77 38.82 -29.46
N ASP A 199 28.08 38.75 -29.52
CA ASP A 199 28.89 39.86 -29.95
C ASP A 199 28.90 39.94 -31.50
N SER A 200 28.27 40.96 -32.03
CA SER A 200 28.30 41.39 -33.43
C SER A 200 29.26 42.55 -33.56
N GLY A 201 30.40 42.34 -34.17
CA GLY A 201 31.40 43.35 -34.53
C GLY A 201 32.14 42.92 -35.77
N GLU A 202 31.58 43.24 -36.86
CA GLU A 202 31.96 44.17 -37.94
C GLU A 202 33.35 44.05 -38.62
N ALA A 203 33.26 43.79 -39.90
CA ALA A 203 33.98 44.31 -41.07
C ALA A 203 35.50 44.30 -41.09
N GLY A 204 36.00 43.68 -42.15
CA GLY A 204 37.35 43.90 -42.63
C GLY A 204 37.79 42.91 -43.69
N ARG A 205 37.36 43.10 -44.93
CA ARG A 205 38.10 42.67 -46.13
C ARG A 205 39.14 43.76 -46.48
N PRO A 206 40.14 43.57 -47.40
CA PRO A 206 40.41 42.47 -48.32
C PRO A 206 41.91 42.16 -48.53
N ASP A 207 42.12 41.17 -49.33
CA ASP A 207 43.04 41.16 -50.49
C ASP A 207 44.35 40.35 -50.47
N THR A 208 44.45 39.65 -51.55
CA THR A 208 45.61 39.22 -52.38
C THR A 208 46.40 37.96 -51.99
N ALA A 209 46.16 37.05 -52.85
CA ALA A 209 47.08 36.45 -53.82
C ALA A 209 48.13 35.42 -53.32
N ASP A 210 47.95 34.30 -53.88
CA ASP A 210 48.85 33.64 -54.81
C ASP A 210 49.80 32.54 -54.26
N ASN A 211 49.71 31.55 -55.02
CA ASN A 211 50.73 30.60 -55.44
C ASN A 211 50.93 29.25 -54.70
N ALA A 212 50.43 28.27 -55.36
CA ALA A 212 51.10 27.11 -55.94
C ALA A 212 52.13 26.35 -55.04
N ASP A 213 51.89 25.11 -54.86
CA ASP A 213 52.65 24.02 -55.52
C ASP A 213 52.42 22.70 -54.76
N ALA A 214 51.99 21.69 -55.45
CA ALA A 214 52.21 20.29 -55.09
C ALA A 214 53.57 19.85 -55.66
N PRO A 215 54.11 18.65 -55.49
CA PRO A 215 53.53 17.39 -55.03
C PRO A 215 54.50 16.46 -54.23
N ALA A 216 53.93 15.29 -53.87
CA ALA A 216 54.53 13.97 -53.79
C ALA A 216 55.68 13.68 -52.83
N GLU A 217 55.49 12.78 -51.91
CA GLU A 217 55.79 11.34 -51.92
C GLU A 217 55.09 10.63 -50.74
#